data_eef71e84a7c6b0c1f194db265dcd8189
#
_entry.id   eef71e84a7c6b0c1f194db265dcd8189
#
_cell.length_a   1.000
_cell.length_b   1.000
_cell.length_c   1.000
_cell.angle_alpha   90.00
_cell.angle_beta   90.00
_cell.angle_gamma   90.00
#
_symmetry.space_group_name_H-M   'P 1'
#
loop_
_entity.id
_entity.type
_entity.pdbx_description
1 polymer ?
#
loop_
_entity_poly.entity_id
_entity_poly.type
_entity_poly.pdbx_seq_one_letter_code
_entity_poly.pdbx_strand_id
1 'polypeptide(L)'
;MIRPATEADMPAVWALYSDACDAMLGTPYDCEWVMGVHPTREGLLASVRAGNLFVACEDGEAVTDDDATLPLLGAYVLNDEQTSGYEYAAWPVDAASEEVAVIHLLVTAVQARGRGVARSMLAHATGVARARGARVIRLDAFTNNTPALSLYSSAGFVDIGPHELLLSEGHHRTLNLMELDLR
;
A
#
# COMPACT_ATOMS: atom_id res chain seq x y z
N MET A 1 -9.45 1.98 -14.01
CA MET A 1 -9.92 0.69 -13.43
C MET A 1 -8.92 0.18 -12.39
N ILE A 2 -9.41 -0.49 -11.30
CA ILE A 2 -8.53 -1.17 -10.33
C ILE A 2 -8.90 -2.66 -10.29
N ARG A 3 -7.90 -3.54 -10.31
CA ARG A 3 -8.09 -5.00 -10.33
C ARG A 3 -6.98 -5.73 -9.57
N PRO A 4 -7.18 -7.00 -9.18
CA PRO A 4 -6.07 -7.84 -8.73
C PRO A 4 -4.99 -7.93 -9.82
N ALA A 5 -3.73 -7.93 -9.39
CA ALA A 5 -2.60 -8.16 -10.29
C ALA A 5 -2.48 -9.65 -10.63
N THR A 6 -1.93 -9.93 -11.79
CA THR A 6 -1.55 -11.28 -12.26
C THR A 6 -0.03 -11.40 -12.35
N GLU A 7 0.50 -12.60 -12.51
CA GLU A 7 1.94 -12.79 -12.72
C GLU A 7 2.45 -12.09 -13.99
N ALA A 8 1.60 -11.89 -15.01
CA ALA A 8 1.93 -11.15 -16.22
C ALA A 8 2.18 -9.64 -15.94
N ASP A 9 1.58 -9.07 -14.88
CA ASP A 9 1.79 -7.68 -14.51
C ASP A 9 3.14 -7.45 -13.80
N MET A 10 3.85 -8.50 -13.36
CA MET A 10 5.04 -8.37 -12.54
C MET A 10 6.15 -7.48 -13.13
N PRO A 11 6.45 -7.48 -14.45
CA PRO A 11 7.40 -6.54 -15.00
C PRO A 11 6.99 -5.08 -14.81
N ALA A 12 5.71 -4.75 -15.05
CA ALA A 12 5.17 -3.40 -14.89
C ALA A 12 5.07 -2.99 -13.40
N VAL A 13 4.69 -3.93 -12.52
CA VAL A 13 4.68 -3.72 -11.06
C VAL A 13 6.09 -3.41 -10.56
N TRP A 14 7.09 -4.17 -10.98
CA TRP A 14 8.48 -3.94 -10.60
C TRP A 14 8.98 -2.56 -11.06
N ALA A 15 8.71 -2.19 -12.32
CA ALA A 15 9.06 -0.88 -12.86
C ALA A 15 8.38 0.26 -12.10
N LEU A 16 7.08 0.13 -11.78
CA LEU A 16 6.32 1.12 -11.00
C LEU A 16 6.97 1.41 -9.63
N TYR A 17 7.35 0.36 -8.90
CA TYR A 17 8.02 0.53 -7.59
C TYR A 17 9.44 1.10 -7.75
N SER A 18 10.20 0.67 -8.76
CA SER A 18 11.53 1.21 -9.05
C SER A 18 11.48 2.71 -9.33
N ASP A 19 10.59 3.13 -10.24
CA ASP A 19 10.42 4.54 -10.60
C ASP A 19 9.98 5.38 -9.38
N ALA A 20 9.14 4.81 -8.52
CA ALA A 20 8.68 5.49 -7.31
C ALA A 20 9.81 5.65 -6.28
N CYS A 21 10.66 4.63 -6.08
CA CYS A 21 11.83 4.70 -5.22
C CYS A 21 12.80 5.79 -5.72
N ASP A 22 13.13 5.77 -7.01
CA ASP A 22 14.02 6.75 -7.62
C ASP A 22 13.48 8.18 -7.49
N ALA A 23 12.17 8.35 -7.65
CA ALA A 23 11.51 9.66 -7.52
C ALA A 23 11.37 10.17 -6.08
N MET A 24 11.51 9.30 -5.07
CA MET A 24 11.50 9.68 -3.66
C MET A 24 12.90 9.91 -3.10
N LEU A 25 13.90 9.30 -3.70
CA LEU A 25 15.27 9.33 -3.21
C LEU A 25 15.78 10.75 -2.99
N GLY A 26 16.21 11.04 -1.76
CA GLY A 26 16.74 12.34 -1.35
C GLY A 26 15.70 13.46 -1.25
N THR A 27 14.42 13.18 -1.38
CA THR A 27 13.35 14.14 -1.10
C THR A 27 13.05 14.20 0.41
N PRO A 28 12.35 15.24 0.90
CA PRO A 28 11.93 15.31 2.30
C PRO A 28 10.98 14.17 2.74
N TYR A 29 10.37 13.46 1.82
CA TYR A 29 9.42 12.36 2.06
C TYR A 29 9.93 11.01 1.57
N ASP A 30 11.24 10.87 1.49
CA ASP A 30 11.90 9.60 1.18
C ASP A 30 11.52 8.54 2.23
N CYS A 31 10.99 7.43 1.76
CA CYS A 31 10.58 6.28 2.59
C CYS A 31 11.71 5.26 2.77
N GLU A 32 12.93 5.59 2.34
CA GLU A 32 14.11 4.71 2.43
C GLU A 32 13.89 3.33 1.78
N TRP A 33 12.95 3.22 0.84
CA TRP A 33 12.72 1.97 0.12
C TRP A 33 13.89 1.69 -0.82
N VAL A 34 14.39 0.46 -0.75
CA VAL A 34 15.49 -0.02 -1.58
C VAL A 34 15.03 -1.27 -2.32
N MET A 35 14.86 -1.16 -3.64
CA MET A 35 14.42 -2.27 -4.47
C MET A 35 15.29 -3.52 -4.28
N GLY A 36 14.63 -4.66 -4.07
CA GLY A 36 15.31 -5.93 -3.75
C GLY A 36 15.58 -6.16 -2.26
N VAL A 37 15.48 -5.12 -1.42
CA VAL A 37 15.46 -5.22 0.05
C VAL A 37 14.03 -5.04 0.54
N HIS A 38 13.41 -3.91 0.21
CA HIS A 38 11.99 -3.62 0.42
C HIS A 38 11.51 -2.61 -0.63
N PRO A 39 10.55 -2.98 -1.49
CA PRO A 39 9.98 -4.33 -1.65
C PRO A 39 10.94 -5.31 -2.34
N THR A 40 10.77 -6.61 -2.04
CA THR A 40 11.44 -7.68 -2.76
C THR A 40 10.58 -8.18 -3.92
N ARG A 41 11.22 -8.73 -4.98
CA ARG A 41 10.49 -9.33 -6.11
C ARG A 41 9.66 -10.53 -5.67
N GLU A 42 10.24 -11.35 -4.79
CA GLU A 42 9.60 -12.53 -4.20
C GLU A 42 8.37 -12.16 -3.38
N GLY A 43 8.45 -11.10 -2.56
CA GLY A 43 7.34 -10.63 -1.73
C GLY A 43 6.18 -10.08 -2.58
N LEU A 44 6.50 -9.30 -3.63
CA LEU A 44 5.48 -8.81 -4.57
C LEU A 44 4.82 -9.98 -5.31
N LEU A 45 5.60 -10.97 -5.79
CA LEU A 45 5.06 -12.15 -6.48
C LEU A 45 4.20 -12.99 -5.54
N ALA A 46 4.60 -13.17 -4.27
CA ALA A 46 3.80 -13.85 -3.27
C ALA A 46 2.46 -13.14 -3.05
N SER A 47 2.45 -11.80 -2.98
CA SER A 47 1.23 -11.00 -2.84
C SER A 47 0.32 -11.11 -4.08
N VAL A 48 0.89 -11.20 -5.29
CA VAL A 48 0.13 -11.47 -6.52
C VAL A 48 -0.55 -12.84 -6.44
N ARG A 49 0.20 -13.89 -6.12
CA ARG A 49 -0.30 -15.27 -6.02
C ARG A 49 -1.38 -15.44 -4.96
N ALA A 50 -1.28 -14.68 -3.88
CA ALA A 50 -2.29 -14.65 -2.82
C ALA A 50 -3.53 -13.81 -3.18
N GLY A 51 -3.55 -13.09 -4.32
CA GLY A 51 -4.64 -12.18 -4.70
C GLY A 51 -4.71 -10.93 -3.82
N ASN A 52 -3.60 -10.55 -3.22
CA ASN A 52 -3.49 -9.43 -2.28
C ASN A 52 -2.88 -8.17 -2.90
N LEU A 53 -2.21 -8.28 -4.05
CA LEU A 53 -1.69 -7.13 -4.78
C LEU A 53 -2.71 -6.67 -5.81
N PHE A 54 -3.02 -5.37 -5.78
CA PHE A 54 -3.95 -4.71 -6.70
C PHE A 54 -3.22 -3.64 -7.51
N VAL A 55 -3.61 -3.50 -8.78
CA VAL A 55 -3.05 -2.51 -9.69
C VAL A 55 -4.14 -1.59 -10.23
N ALA A 56 -3.80 -0.31 -10.38
CA ALA A 56 -4.62 0.69 -11.05
C ALA A 56 -4.11 0.90 -12.48
N CYS A 57 -5.01 0.82 -13.45
CA CYS A 57 -4.75 0.98 -14.89
C CYS A 57 -5.63 2.09 -15.47
N GLU A 58 -5.28 2.60 -16.65
CA GLU A 58 -6.17 3.48 -17.41
C GLU A 58 -7.48 2.75 -17.76
N ASP A 59 -8.58 3.50 -17.87
CA ASP A 59 -9.85 2.92 -18.27
C ASP A 59 -9.86 2.69 -19.80
N GLY A 60 -10.34 1.52 -20.21
CA GLY A 60 -10.53 1.17 -21.61
C GLY A 60 -9.43 0.28 -22.22
N GLU A 61 -8.39 -0.03 -21.50
CA GLU A 61 -7.34 -0.95 -21.96
C GLU A 61 -7.56 -2.33 -21.34
N ALA A 62 -8.18 -3.23 -22.12
CA ALA A 62 -8.21 -4.64 -21.77
C ALA A 62 -6.79 -5.20 -21.94
N VAL A 63 -6.26 -5.84 -20.89
CA VAL A 63 -5.04 -6.67 -21.03
C VAL A 63 -5.39 -7.78 -22.00
N THR A 64 -4.90 -7.68 -23.23
CA THR A 64 -4.84 -8.82 -24.14
C THR A 64 -3.57 -9.59 -23.82
N ASP A 65 -3.59 -10.91 -23.91
CA ASP A 65 -2.46 -11.79 -23.58
C ASP A 65 -1.13 -11.44 -24.29
N ASP A 66 -1.20 -10.60 -25.32
CA ASP A 66 -0.04 -10.17 -26.12
C ASP A 66 0.51 -8.77 -25.72
N ASP A 67 -0.14 -8.01 -24.82
CA ASP A 67 0.24 -6.63 -24.50
C ASP A 67 0.65 -6.48 -23.01
N ALA A 68 1.75 -7.12 -22.67
CA ALA A 68 2.26 -7.26 -21.30
C ALA A 68 2.87 -5.98 -20.71
N THR A 69 2.56 -4.77 -21.20
CA THR A 69 3.26 -3.55 -20.77
C THR A 69 2.44 -2.28 -20.72
N LEU A 70 1.17 -2.35 -20.36
CA LEU A 70 0.45 -1.10 -20.08
C LEU A 70 1.01 -0.44 -18.84
N PRO A 71 1.33 0.87 -18.89
CA PRO A 71 1.86 1.57 -17.74
C PRO A 71 0.83 1.59 -16.61
N LEU A 72 1.21 1.06 -15.46
CA LEU A 72 0.36 1.09 -14.28
C LEU A 72 0.31 2.51 -13.72
N LEU A 73 -0.87 2.92 -13.24
CA LEU A 73 -1.06 4.20 -12.56
C LEU A 73 -0.74 4.13 -11.07
N GLY A 74 -0.78 2.94 -10.50
CA GLY A 74 -0.46 2.70 -9.10
C GLY A 74 -0.67 1.25 -8.71
N ALA A 75 -0.24 0.91 -7.50
CA ALA A 75 -0.42 -0.41 -6.90
C ALA A 75 -0.51 -0.30 -5.38
N TYR A 76 -1.05 -1.33 -4.74
CA TYR A 76 -1.03 -1.52 -3.29
C TYR A 76 -1.22 -3.00 -2.94
N VAL A 77 -0.80 -3.38 -1.74
CA VAL A 77 -1.08 -4.69 -1.15
C VAL A 77 -2.12 -4.53 -0.05
N LEU A 78 -3.10 -5.46 0.01
CA LEU A 78 -4.08 -5.56 1.08
C LEU A 78 -4.13 -6.99 1.59
N ASN A 79 -3.67 -7.19 2.83
CA ASN A 79 -3.67 -8.49 3.51
C ASN A 79 -4.07 -8.33 4.99
N ASP A 80 -3.73 -9.29 5.83
CA ASP A 80 -3.95 -9.32 7.29
C ASP A 80 -2.62 -9.31 8.09
N GLU A 81 -1.49 -9.14 7.42
CA GLU A 81 -0.17 -9.15 8.03
C GLU A 81 0.09 -7.83 8.77
N GLN A 82 0.05 -7.85 10.09
CA GLN A 82 0.37 -6.70 10.92
C GLN A 82 1.87 -6.62 11.16
N THR A 83 2.45 -5.42 10.95
CA THR A 83 3.87 -5.15 11.22
C THR A 83 4.16 -5.34 12.71
N SER A 84 5.32 -5.94 13.04
CA SER A 84 5.76 -6.12 14.44
C SER A 84 5.89 -4.78 15.14
N GLY A 85 5.18 -4.63 16.26
CA GLY A 85 5.01 -3.37 16.97
C GLY A 85 3.56 -2.86 16.98
N TYR A 86 2.71 -3.33 16.05
CA TYR A 86 1.27 -2.97 16.04
C TYR A 86 0.55 -3.46 17.30
N GLU A 87 0.99 -4.56 17.88
CA GLU A 87 0.43 -5.15 19.11
C GLU A 87 0.60 -4.26 20.35
N TYR A 88 1.51 -3.30 20.32
CA TYR A 88 1.75 -2.34 21.41
C TYR A 88 1.02 -1.01 21.23
N ALA A 89 0.35 -0.81 20.10
CA ALA A 89 -0.34 0.43 19.80
C ALA A 89 -1.73 0.49 20.44
N ALA A 90 -2.09 1.68 20.91
CA ALA A 90 -3.43 1.95 21.46
C ALA A 90 -4.40 2.26 20.31
N TRP A 91 -4.83 1.23 19.58
CA TRP A 91 -5.74 1.39 18.47
C TRP A 91 -7.11 1.93 18.90
N PRO A 92 -7.71 2.87 18.12
CA PRO A 92 -9.03 3.42 18.42
C PRO A 92 -10.16 2.38 18.47
N VAL A 93 -10.06 1.34 17.63
CA VAL A 93 -11.05 0.26 17.57
C VAL A 93 -10.45 -1.03 18.10
N ASP A 94 -11.10 -1.60 19.12
CA ASP A 94 -10.79 -2.96 19.58
C ASP A 94 -11.33 -3.97 18.56
N ALA A 95 -10.45 -4.45 17.69
CA ALA A 95 -10.74 -5.40 16.63
C ALA A 95 -9.90 -6.67 16.82
N ALA A 96 -10.53 -7.85 16.67
CA ALA A 96 -9.80 -9.12 16.65
C ALA A 96 -8.88 -9.18 15.42
N SER A 97 -7.81 -9.99 15.49
CA SER A 97 -6.80 -10.03 14.42
C SER A 97 -7.40 -10.38 13.06
N GLU A 98 -8.41 -11.24 13.02
CA GLU A 98 -9.13 -11.65 11.82
C GLU A 98 -10.08 -10.58 11.26
N GLU A 99 -10.34 -9.52 12.04
CA GLU A 99 -11.13 -8.36 11.63
C GLU A 99 -10.26 -7.20 11.14
N VAL A 100 -8.94 -7.37 11.10
CA VAL A 100 -7.99 -6.34 10.67
C VAL A 100 -7.55 -6.61 9.25
N ALA A 101 -7.71 -5.62 8.37
CA ALA A 101 -7.01 -5.58 7.09
C ALA A 101 -5.85 -4.56 7.18
N VAL A 102 -4.76 -4.81 6.47
CA VAL A 102 -3.59 -3.93 6.44
C VAL A 102 -3.26 -3.55 5.01
N ILE A 103 -3.07 -2.24 4.78
CA ILE A 103 -2.57 -1.73 3.50
C ILE A 103 -1.05 -1.57 3.60
N HIS A 104 -0.35 -2.18 2.65
CA HIS A 104 1.09 -2.04 2.47
C HIS A 104 1.42 -1.54 1.08
N LEU A 105 2.60 -0.95 0.93
CA LEU A 105 3.22 -0.65 -0.36
C LEU A 105 2.31 0.16 -1.32
N LEU A 106 1.48 1.08 -0.79
CA LEU A 106 0.66 1.91 -1.65
C LEU A 106 1.54 2.91 -2.41
N VAL A 107 1.53 2.83 -3.73
CA VAL A 107 2.34 3.65 -4.62
C VAL A 107 1.51 4.19 -5.78
N THR A 108 1.82 5.40 -6.22
CA THR A 108 1.25 6.02 -7.44
C THR A 108 2.38 6.35 -8.40
N ALA A 109 2.22 5.97 -9.66
CA ALA A 109 3.16 6.32 -10.71
C ALA A 109 3.42 7.82 -10.76
N VAL A 110 4.66 8.22 -11.00
CA VAL A 110 5.07 9.64 -10.95
C VAL A 110 4.19 10.50 -11.86
N GLN A 111 3.93 10.03 -13.08
CA GLN A 111 3.10 10.72 -14.07
C GLN A 111 1.60 10.73 -13.75
N ALA A 112 1.16 9.92 -12.78
CA ALA A 112 -0.24 9.83 -12.35
C ALA A 112 -0.51 10.59 -11.03
N ARG A 113 0.51 11.20 -10.43
CA ARG A 113 0.37 12.01 -9.22
C ARG A 113 -0.58 13.19 -9.45
N GLY A 114 -1.37 13.54 -8.42
CA GLY A 114 -2.36 14.62 -8.51
C GLY A 114 -3.65 14.26 -9.26
N ARG A 115 -3.75 13.09 -9.90
CA ARG A 115 -4.92 12.62 -10.65
C ARG A 115 -5.96 11.87 -9.80
N GLY A 116 -5.77 11.79 -8.49
CA GLY A 116 -6.69 11.10 -7.57
C GLY A 116 -6.54 9.59 -7.52
N VAL A 117 -5.53 9.00 -8.17
CA VAL A 117 -5.30 7.55 -8.25
C VAL A 117 -5.18 6.93 -6.86
N ALA A 118 -4.36 7.50 -5.97
CA ALA A 118 -4.19 6.99 -4.61
C ALA A 118 -5.50 7.01 -3.81
N ARG A 119 -6.31 8.05 -3.96
CA ARG A 119 -7.65 8.13 -3.32
C ARG A 119 -8.58 7.04 -3.84
N SER A 120 -8.57 6.79 -5.15
CA SER A 120 -9.35 5.71 -5.76
C SER A 120 -8.90 4.33 -5.26
N MET A 121 -7.58 4.12 -5.11
CA MET A 121 -7.05 2.88 -4.54
C MET A 121 -7.48 2.68 -3.08
N LEU A 122 -7.45 3.72 -2.25
CA LEU A 122 -7.95 3.65 -0.86
C LEU A 122 -9.44 3.32 -0.80
N ALA A 123 -10.26 3.94 -1.65
CA ALA A 123 -11.69 3.63 -1.75
C ALA A 123 -11.91 2.17 -2.19
N HIS A 124 -11.15 1.67 -3.15
CA HIS A 124 -11.20 0.28 -3.60
C HIS A 124 -10.76 -0.67 -2.47
N ALA A 125 -9.65 -0.39 -1.79
CA ALA A 125 -9.15 -1.18 -0.65
C ALA A 125 -10.20 -1.26 0.46
N THR A 126 -10.90 -0.16 0.76
CA THR A 126 -12.02 -0.09 1.71
C THR A 126 -13.16 -1.04 1.31
N GLY A 127 -13.53 -1.05 0.03
CA GLY A 127 -14.55 -1.96 -0.51
C GLY A 127 -14.14 -3.44 -0.39
N VAL A 128 -12.89 -3.76 -0.74
CA VAL A 128 -12.34 -5.12 -0.65
C VAL A 128 -12.26 -5.58 0.80
N ALA A 129 -11.76 -4.74 1.72
CA ALA A 129 -11.65 -5.06 3.14
C ALA A 129 -13.02 -5.38 3.75
N ARG A 130 -14.03 -4.54 3.47
CA ARG A 130 -15.42 -4.80 3.88
C ARG A 130 -15.96 -6.12 3.34
N ALA A 131 -15.73 -6.40 2.05
CA ALA A 131 -16.17 -7.65 1.44
C ALA A 131 -15.48 -8.89 2.03
N ARG A 132 -14.26 -8.73 2.56
CA ARG A 132 -13.52 -9.77 3.30
C ARG A 132 -13.94 -9.88 4.77
N GLY A 133 -14.85 -9.04 5.26
CA GLY A 133 -15.33 -9.05 6.64
C GLY A 133 -14.48 -8.27 7.63
N ALA A 134 -13.52 -7.48 7.16
CA ALA A 134 -12.71 -6.63 8.04
C ALA A 134 -13.56 -5.53 8.68
N ARG A 135 -13.27 -5.24 9.94
CA ARG A 135 -13.85 -4.18 10.73
C ARG A 135 -13.03 -2.88 10.66
N VAL A 136 -11.72 -3.03 10.51
CA VAL A 136 -10.79 -1.91 10.42
C VAL A 136 -9.79 -2.13 9.28
N ILE A 137 -9.27 -1.03 8.76
CA ILE A 137 -8.03 -1.03 7.98
C ILE A 137 -6.97 -0.30 8.80
N ARG A 138 -5.80 -0.93 8.92
CA ARG A 138 -4.59 -0.34 9.51
C ARG A 138 -3.53 -0.10 8.44
N LEU A 139 -2.68 0.85 8.69
CA LEU A 139 -1.47 1.10 7.89
C LEU A 139 -0.43 1.84 8.72
N ASP A 140 0.78 1.80 8.26
CA ASP A 140 1.86 2.65 8.74
C ASP A 140 2.42 3.54 7.63
N ALA A 141 3.00 4.66 8.01
CA ALA A 141 3.68 5.56 7.09
C ALA A 141 4.86 6.24 7.79
N PHE A 142 5.94 6.45 7.06
CA PHE A 142 7.08 7.21 7.57
C PHE A 142 6.64 8.60 8.03
N THR A 143 7.13 9.04 9.18
CA THR A 143 6.73 10.32 9.81
C THR A 143 7.02 11.54 8.94
N ASN A 144 8.02 11.45 8.07
CA ASN A 144 8.39 12.47 7.08
C ASN A 144 7.55 12.41 5.80
N ASN A 145 6.79 11.34 5.54
CA ASN A 145 5.95 11.21 4.35
C ASN A 145 4.64 11.97 4.50
N THR A 146 4.76 13.30 4.63
CA THR A 146 3.61 14.19 4.85
C THR A 146 2.55 14.11 3.73
N PRO A 147 2.88 13.88 2.44
CA PRO A 147 1.87 13.66 1.41
C PRO A 147 1.00 12.42 1.67
N ALA A 148 1.60 11.31 2.10
CA ALA A 148 0.87 10.08 2.41
C ALA A 148 -0.01 10.26 3.66
N LEU A 149 0.55 10.82 4.75
CA LEU A 149 -0.20 11.10 5.98
C LEU A 149 -1.42 11.99 5.70
N SER A 150 -1.25 13.05 4.91
CA SER A 150 -2.34 13.94 4.51
C SER A 150 -3.40 13.23 3.66
N LEU A 151 -2.98 12.34 2.74
CA LEU A 151 -3.88 11.53 1.94
C LEU A 151 -4.73 10.62 2.84
N TYR A 152 -4.12 9.87 3.74
CA TYR A 152 -4.80 8.93 4.63
C TYR A 152 -5.77 9.65 5.57
N SER A 153 -5.34 10.76 6.19
CA SER A 153 -6.22 11.58 7.02
C SER A 153 -7.43 12.09 6.23
N SER A 154 -7.21 12.54 4.97
CA SER A 154 -8.30 13.00 4.11
C SER A 154 -9.25 11.88 3.64
N ALA A 155 -8.81 10.62 3.75
CA ALA A 155 -9.61 9.42 3.48
C ALA A 155 -10.31 8.88 4.74
N GLY A 156 -10.16 9.55 5.89
CA GLY A 156 -10.85 9.22 7.13
C GLY A 156 -10.04 8.36 8.11
N PHE A 157 -8.78 8.07 7.80
CA PHE A 157 -7.91 7.39 8.76
C PHE A 157 -7.58 8.31 9.95
N VAL A 158 -7.67 7.76 11.14
CA VAL A 158 -7.24 8.40 12.39
C VAL A 158 -5.75 8.12 12.58
N ASP A 159 -4.97 9.18 12.68
CA ASP A 159 -3.54 9.11 13.02
C ASP A 159 -3.38 8.96 14.54
N ILE A 160 -2.77 7.87 14.98
CA ILE A 160 -2.48 7.62 16.40
C ILE A 160 -1.03 7.96 16.78
N GLY A 161 -0.31 8.59 15.87
CA GLY A 161 1.03 9.11 16.10
C GLY A 161 2.16 8.11 15.84
N PRO A 162 3.38 8.53 16.16
CA PRO A 162 4.58 7.75 15.87
C PRO A 162 4.76 6.58 16.84
N HIS A 163 5.10 5.41 16.28
CA HIS A 163 5.42 4.18 17.00
C HIS A 163 6.70 3.57 16.45
N GLU A 164 7.45 2.89 17.30
CA GLU A 164 8.63 2.13 16.87
C GLU A 164 8.19 0.77 16.36
N LEU A 165 8.50 0.47 15.12
CA LEU A 165 8.19 -0.79 14.45
C LEU A 165 9.47 -1.52 14.06
N LEU A 166 9.45 -2.85 14.13
CA LEU A 166 10.47 -3.70 13.56
C LEU A 166 10.04 -4.09 12.14
N LEU A 167 10.69 -3.53 11.15
CA LEU A 167 10.41 -3.81 9.74
C LEU A 167 10.99 -5.16 9.29
N SER A 168 10.51 -5.66 8.17
CA SER A 168 10.89 -6.97 7.61
C SER A 168 12.39 -7.11 7.35
N GLU A 169 13.10 -6.00 7.14
CA GLU A 169 14.55 -5.93 6.96
C GLU A 169 15.34 -6.05 8.26
N GLY A 170 14.67 -6.19 9.40
CA GLY A 170 15.28 -6.30 10.73
C GLY A 170 15.75 -4.97 11.32
N HIS A 171 15.28 -3.85 10.80
CA HIS A 171 15.58 -2.52 11.31
C HIS A 171 14.38 -1.92 12.04
N HIS A 172 14.65 -1.25 13.18
CA HIS A 172 13.65 -0.44 13.85
C HIS A 172 13.49 0.90 13.14
N ARG A 173 12.23 1.32 12.97
CA ARG A 173 11.87 2.62 12.40
C ARG A 173 10.68 3.21 13.15
N THR A 174 10.67 4.52 13.25
CA THR A 174 9.53 5.25 13.81
C THR A 174 8.59 5.63 12.67
N LEU A 175 7.38 5.05 12.66
CA LEU A 175 6.33 5.32 11.68
C LEU A 175 5.06 5.80 12.40
N ASN A 176 4.29 6.64 11.73
CA ASN A 176 2.93 6.94 12.17
C ASN A 176 2.03 5.75 11.87
N LEU A 177 1.26 5.35 12.87
CA LEU A 177 0.22 4.34 12.70
C LEU A 177 -1.12 5.03 12.47
N MET A 178 -1.92 4.47 11.57
CA MET A 178 -3.22 5.02 11.20
C MET A 178 -4.27 3.91 11.06
N GLU A 179 -5.50 4.20 11.50
CA GLU A 179 -6.62 3.25 11.45
C GLU A 179 -7.87 3.88 10.84
N LEU A 180 -8.58 3.12 10.03
CA LEU A 180 -9.89 3.46 9.48
C LEU A 180 -10.93 2.46 10.02
N ASP A 181 -11.93 2.95 10.78
CA ASP A 181 -13.13 2.16 11.14
C ASP A 181 -14.02 1.99 9.90
N LEU A 182 -14.40 0.76 9.59
CA LEU A 182 -15.21 0.41 8.42
C LEU A 182 -16.73 0.35 8.71
N ARG A 183 -17.12 0.63 9.97
CA ARG A 183 -18.55 0.64 10.35
C ARG A 183 -19.22 1.94 9.99
#